data_023ebefc049d5463cb6bfa104b5bc7a1
#
_entry.id   023ebefc049d5463cb6bfa104b5bc7a1
#
_cell.length_a   1.000
_cell.length_b   1.000
_cell.length_c   1.000
_cell.angle_alpha   90.00
_cell.angle_beta   90.00
_cell.angle_gamma   90.00
#
_symmetry.space_group_name_H-M   'P 1'
#
loop_
_entity.id
_entity.type
_entity.pdbx_description
1 polymer ?
#
loop_
_entity_poly.entity_id
_entity_poly.type
_entity_poly.pdbx_seq_one_letter_code
_entity_poly.pdbx_strand_id
1 'polypeptide(L)'
;GNIQNIVTEDEATAKKMIGFLKANHFGRATFLPLTSVRANRNTKNEAALGEKGVLGIANKLVKCDPKFDEVVAYLLGRVIVVDTIDNAIALAKKNHYSLHIVTVEGEYLAPGGSMSGGAFKNSSNLLARNREIEELEKRVDQTKTKLKELRARKDDIATAIALGEEDIAATKTLLQEK
;
A
#
# COMPACT_ATOMS: atom_id res chain seq x y z
N GLY A 1 2.78 -5.41 13.40
CA GLY A 1 2.84 -6.68 12.92
C GLY A 1 3.92 -7.03 11.93
N ASN A 2 3.63 -8.04 11.14
CA ASN A 2 4.60 -8.71 10.26
C ASN A 2 5.05 -7.87 9.04
N ILE A 3 4.41 -6.75 8.75
CA ILE A 3 4.77 -5.82 7.64
C ILE A 3 6.14 -5.16 7.85
N GLN A 4 6.65 -5.15 9.08
CA GLN A 4 7.96 -4.55 9.40
C GLN A 4 9.11 -5.57 9.38
N ASN A 5 8.85 -6.82 8.94
CA ASN A 5 9.90 -7.81 8.79
C ASN A 5 10.77 -7.48 7.56
N ILE A 6 12.06 -7.67 7.70
CA ILE A 6 13.05 -7.37 6.66
C ILE A 6 13.45 -8.67 5.97
N VAL A 7 13.20 -8.78 4.68
CA VAL A 7 13.64 -9.93 3.88
C VAL A 7 15.13 -9.74 3.53
N THR A 8 15.93 -10.78 3.74
CA THR A 8 17.35 -10.82 3.37
C THR A 8 17.61 -12.00 2.44
N GLU A 9 18.66 -11.91 1.65
CA GLU A 9 19.05 -13.01 0.75
C GLU A 9 19.39 -14.27 1.54
N ASP A 10 20.19 -14.12 2.59
CA ASP A 10 20.69 -15.21 3.40
C ASP A 10 20.84 -14.87 4.90
N GLU A 11 21.17 -15.84 5.72
CA GLU A 11 21.41 -15.70 7.16
C GLU A 11 22.66 -14.88 7.47
N ALA A 12 23.66 -14.91 6.58
CA ALA A 12 24.90 -14.14 6.78
C ALA A 12 24.62 -12.64 6.71
N THR A 13 23.78 -12.23 5.77
CA THR A 13 23.30 -10.86 5.62
C THR A 13 22.43 -10.46 6.84
N ALA A 14 21.51 -11.31 7.25
CA ALA A 14 20.71 -11.06 8.45
C ALA A 14 21.59 -10.89 9.71
N LYS A 15 22.59 -11.74 9.89
CA LYS A 15 23.55 -11.66 10.99
C LYS A 15 24.31 -10.35 11.01
N LYS A 16 24.80 -9.88 9.84
CA LYS A 16 25.49 -8.58 9.71
C LYS A 16 24.56 -7.43 10.11
N MET A 17 23.31 -7.44 9.64
CA MET A 17 22.32 -6.41 9.97
C MET A 17 21.96 -6.40 11.46
N ILE A 18 21.80 -7.55 12.08
CA ILE A 18 21.57 -7.67 13.54
C ILE A 18 22.78 -7.08 14.30
N GLY A 19 24.01 -7.39 13.88
CA GLY A 19 25.22 -6.82 14.47
C GLY A 19 25.26 -5.30 14.35
N PHE A 20 24.91 -4.75 13.19
CA PHE A 20 24.82 -3.31 12.95
C PHE A 20 23.78 -2.63 13.86
N LEU A 21 22.56 -3.18 13.95
CA LEU A 21 21.51 -2.66 14.84
C LEU A 21 21.95 -2.66 16.29
N LYS A 22 22.63 -3.73 16.74
CA LYS A 22 23.15 -3.86 18.10
C LYS A 22 24.23 -2.85 18.41
N ALA A 23 25.22 -2.69 17.52
CA ALA A 23 26.34 -1.77 17.70
C ALA A 23 25.89 -0.29 17.76
N ASN A 24 24.84 0.07 17.03
CA ASN A 24 24.34 1.45 16.95
C ASN A 24 23.11 1.72 17.83
N HIS A 25 22.68 0.77 18.64
CA HIS A 25 21.49 0.90 19.51
C HIS A 25 20.19 1.30 18.75
N PHE A 26 20.00 0.84 17.51
CA PHE A 26 18.84 1.19 16.65
C PHE A 26 17.58 0.35 16.92
N GLY A 27 17.54 -0.39 18.03
CA GLY A 27 16.41 -1.21 18.38
C GLY A 27 16.48 -2.62 17.77
N ARG A 28 15.32 -3.23 17.57
CA ARG A 28 15.19 -4.63 17.13
C ARG A 28 14.37 -4.71 15.84
N ALA A 29 14.80 -5.57 14.91
CA ALA A 29 14.06 -5.94 13.73
C ALA A 29 14.01 -7.47 13.59
N THR A 30 13.00 -7.97 12.89
CA THR A 30 12.90 -9.38 12.50
C THR A 30 13.36 -9.52 11.06
N PHE A 31 14.30 -10.42 10.83
CA PHE A 31 14.82 -10.72 9.51
C PHE A 31 14.28 -12.06 9.03
N LEU A 32 13.95 -12.14 7.73
CA LEU A 32 13.44 -13.32 7.04
C LEU A 32 14.39 -13.69 5.90
N PRO A 33 15.44 -14.52 6.17
CA PRO A 33 16.35 -14.94 5.12
C PRO A 33 15.65 -15.88 4.13
N LEU A 34 15.78 -15.62 2.84
CA LEU A 34 15.18 -16.43 1.78
C LEU A 34 15.70 -17.88 1.78
N THR A 35 16.93 -18.09 2.24
CA THR A 35 17.55 -19.40 2.33
C THR A 35 16.98 -20.30 3.43
N SER A 36 16.49 -19.72 4.54
CA SER A 36 16.07 -20.47 5.73
C SER A 36 14.60 -20.39 6.09
N VAL A 37 13.88 -19.32 5.63
CA VAL A 37 12.43 -19.22 5.89
C VAL A 37 11.69 -20.34 5.18
N ARG A 38 10.86 -21.06 5.94
CA ARG A 38 10.00 -22.14 5.42
C ARG A 38 8.58 -21.96 5.94
N ALA A 39 7.63 -22.13 5.03
CA ALA A 39 6.22 -22.09 5.39
C ALA A 39 5.82 -23.33 6.19
N ASN A 40 5.10 -23.11 7.29
CA ASN A 40 4.42 -24.21 7.96
C ASN A 40 3.10 -24.49 7.23
N ARG A 41 3.07 -25.51 6.41
CA ARG A 41 1.89 -25.96 5.66
C ARG A 41 0.92 -26.66 6.60
N ASN A 42 -0.03 -25.92 7.14
CA ASN A 42 -1.05 -26.46 8.05
C ASN A 42 -2.30 -26.86 7.24
N THR A 43 -2.59 -28.17 7.18
CA THR A 43 -3.76 -28.74 6.50
C THR A 43 -5.11 -28.33 7.14
N LYS A 44 -5.13 -27.87 8.39
CA LYS A 44 -6.36 -27.41 9.04
C LYS A 44 -7.04 -26.24 8.35
N ASN A 45 -6.28 -25.40 7.65
CA ASN A 45 -6.83 -24.27 6.91
C ASN A 45 -7.55 -24.73 5.63
N GLU A 46 -7.14 -25.85 5.04
CA GLU A 46 -7.76 -26.40 3.83
C GLU A 46 -9.18 -26.91 4.11
N ALA A 47 -9.42 -27.48 5.28
CA ALA A 47 -10.74 -27.93 5.68
C ALA A 47 -11.76 -26.78 5.82
N ALA A 48 -11.27 -25.57 6.08
CA ALA A 48 -12.12 -24.39 6.24
C ALA A 48 -12.48 -23.71 4.91
N LEU A 49 -11.84 -24.05 3.79
CA LEU A 49 -12.03 -23.40 2.49
C LEU A 49 -13.45 -23.56 1.90
N GLY A 50 -14.16 -24.62 2.30
CA GLY A 50 -15.54 -24.85 1.85
C GLY A 50 -16.62 -24.14 2.68
N GLU A 51 -16.23 -23.37 3.68
CA GLU A 51 -17.19 -22.72 4.59
C GLU A 51 -17.76 -21.42 4.00
N LYS A 52 -18.98 -21.07 4.46
CA LYS A 52 -19.68 -19.87 3.98
C LYS A 52 -18.85 -18.61 4.24
N GLY A 53 -18.69 -17.77 3.22
CA GLY A 53 -18.00 -16.50 3.29
C GLY A 53 -16.47 -16.60 3.25
N VAL A 54 -15.89 -17.79 3.16
CA VAL A 54 -14.44 -17.96 3.03
C VAL A 54 -14.02 -17.67 1.60
N LEU A 55 -13.11 -16.70 1.44
CA LEU A 55 -12.55 -16.30 0.15
C LEU A 55 -11.29 -17.11 -0.21
N GLY A 56 -10.55 -17.55 0.79
CA GLY A 56 -9.34 -18.35 0.60
C GLY A 56 -8.29 -18.15 1.69
N ILE A 57 -7.12 -18.77 1.49
CA ILE A 57 -5.95 -18.56 2.33
C ILE A 57 -5.21 -17.32 1.80
N ALA A 58 -4.83 -16.41 2.69
CA ALA A 58 -4.30 -15.11 2.33
C ALA A 58 -3.09 -15.14 1.36
N ASN A 59 -2.18 -16.12 1.51
CA ASN A 59 -1.05 -16.27 0.60
C ASN A 59 -1.44 -16.65 -0.84
N LYS A 60 -2.64 -17.18 -1.06
CA LYS A 60 -3.15 -17.50 -2.40
C LYS A 60 -3.89 -16.34 -3.07
N LEU A 61 -4.25 -15.34 -2.28
CA LEU A 61 -4.98 -14.16 -2.74
C LEU A 61 -4.07 -12.98 -3.08
N VAL A 62 -2.76 -13.08 -2.79
CA VAL A 62 -1.77 -12.06 -3.11
C VAL A 62 -0.87 -12.53 -4.25
N LYS A 63 -0.41 -11.58 -5.06
CA LYS A 63 0.59 -11.80 -6.11
C LYS A 63 1.94 -11.25 -5.66
N CYS A 64 2.99 -12.03 -5.83
CA CYS A 64 4.36 -11.61 -5.57
C CYS A 64 5.32 -12.25 -6.59
N ASP A 65 6.57 -11.80 -6.59
CA ASP A 65 7.63 -12.45 -7.36
C ASP A 65 7.87 -13.85 -6.77
N PRO A 66 7.99 -14.91 -7.59
CA PRO A 66 8.18 -16.29 -7.14
C PRO A 66 9.31 -16.50 -6.14
N LYS A 67 10.36 -15.66 -6.17
CA LYS A 67 11.46 -15.73 -5.18
C LYS A 67 11.00 -15.48 -3.74
N PHE A 68 9.83 -14.86 -3.52
CA PHE A 68 9.27 -14.58 -2.21
C PHE A 68 8.16 -15.55 -1.78
N ASP A 69 7.83 -16.56 -2.58
CA ASP A 69 6.71 -17.47 -2.32
C ASP A 69 6.79 -18.10 -0.93
N GLU A 70 7.97 -18.58 -0.50
CA GLU A 70 8.14 -19.18 0.83
C GLU A 70 7.95 -18.15 1.95
N VAL A 71 8.40 -16.90 1.76
CA VAL A 71 8.21 -15.81 2.72
C VAL A 71 6.73 -15.44 2.83
N VAL A 72 6.05 -15.31 1.69
CA VAL A 72 4.62 -15.02 1.65
C VAL A 72 3.81 -16.17 2.27
N ALA A 73 4.16 -17.41 1.96
CA ALA A 73 3.52 -18.57 2.57
C ALA A 73 3.81 -18.66 4.09
N TYR A 74 5.00 -18.30 4.54
CA TYR A 74 5.35 -18.21 5.97
C TYR A 74 4.51 -17.18 6.72
N LEU A 75 4.34 -15.99 6.14
CA LEU A 75 3.62 -14.88 6.75
C LEU A 75 2.09 -15.03 6.68
N LEU A 76 1.58 -15.49 5.55
CA LEU A 76 0.15 -15.45 5.21
C LEU A 76 -0.51 -16.83 5.05
N GLY A 77 0.26 -17.91 4.97
CA GLY A 77 -0.26 -19.26 4.71
C GLY A 77 -1.11 -19.84 5.86
N ARG A 78 -1.15 -19.18 7.02
CA ARG A 78 -1.97 -19.57 8.17
C ARG A 78 -3.21 -18.70 8.36
N VAL A 79 -3.40 -17.69 7.50
CA VAL A 79 -4.48 -16.71 7.62
C VAL A 79 -5.58 -17.03 6.60
N ILE A 80 -6.80 -17.18 7.07
CA ILE A 80 -7.99 -17.37 6.25
C ILE A 80 -8.65 -16.01 6.04
N VAL A 81 -8.99 -15.68 4.81
CA VAL A 81 -9.70 -14.45 4.45
C VAL A 81 -11.18 -14.76 4.31
N VAL A 82 -12.01 -13.95 4.95
CA VAL A 82 -13.48 -14.08 4.98
C VAL A 82 -14.11 -12.75 4.56
N ASP A 83 -15.30 -12.79 4.02
CA ASP A 83 -16.04 -11.62 3.53
C ASP A 83 -16.50 -10.67 4.66
N THR A 84 -17.10 -11.23 5.73
CA THR A 84 -17.74 -10.46 6.80
C THR A 84 -17.34 -10.96 8.19
N ILE A 85 -17.48 -10.08 9.18
CA ILE A 85 -17.18 -10.41 10.59
C ILE A 85 -18.11 -11.51 11.12
N ASP A 86 -19.38 -11.55 10.69
CA ASP A 86 -20.32 -12.57 11.13
C ASP A 86 -19.93 -13.97 10.65
N ASN A 87 -19.50 -14.09 9.38
CA ASN A 87 -18.98 -15.35 8.84
C ASN A 87 -17.64 -15.72 9.50
N ALA A 88 -16.79 -14.73 9.82
CA ALA A 88 -15.55 -14.95 10.56
C ALA A 88 -15.79 -15.52 11.95
N ILE A 89 -16.77 -14.99 12.70
CA ILE A 89 -17.17 -15.49 14.02
C ILE A 89 -17.74 -16.91 13.92
N ALA A 90 -18.61 -17.17 12.94
CA ALA A 90 -19.18 -18.49 12.72
C ALA A 90 -18.09 -19.53 12.43
N LEU A 91 -17.15 -19.19 11.53
CA LEU A 91 -15.99 -20.03 11.20
C LEU A 91 -15.11 -20.29 12.41
N ALA A 92 -14.81 -19.25 13.20
CA ALA A 92 -13.99 -19.36 14.41
C ALA A 92 -14.62 -20.32 15.42
N LYS A 93 -15.92 -20.18 15.70
CA LYS A 93 -16.67 -21.07 16.62
C LYS A 93 -16.61 -22.51 16.15
N LYS A 94 -16.89 -22.77 14.86
CA LYS A 94 -16.86 -24.12 14.29
C LYS A 94 -15.51 -24.80 14.41
N ASN A 95 -14.43 -24.02 14.37
CA ASN A 95 -13.06 -24.51 14.46
C ASN A 95 -12.44 -24.30 15.85
N HIS A 96 -13.26 -24.20 16.89
CA HIS A 96 -12.82 -24.06 18.28
C HIS A 96 -11.79 -22.94 18.50
N TYR A 97 -11.95 -21.81 17.78
CA TYR A 97 -11.07 -20.65 17.82
C TYR A 97 -9.58 -20.99 17.61
N SER A 98 -9.29 -21.94 16.73
CA SER A 98 -7.92 -22.38 16.46
C SER A 98 -7.31 -21.72 15.21
N LEU A 99 -8.09 -20.96 14.44
CA LEU A 99 -7.71 -20.37 13.17
C LEU A 99 -7.34 -18.89 13.30
N HIS A 100 -6.44 -18.45 12.42
CA HIS A 100 -6.21 -17.04 12.14
C HIS A 100 -7.16 -16.60 11.03
N ILE A 101 -8.07 -15.68 11.30
CA ILE A 101 -9.09 -15.24 10.34
C ILE A 101 -8.99 -13.73 10.19
N VAL A 102 -9.06 -13.24 8.98
CA VAL A 102 -9.13 -11.80 8.67
C VAL A 102 -10.30 -11.54 7.73
N THR A 103 -11.04 -10.46 7.95
CA THR A 103 -12.07 -10.02 7.02
C THR A 103 -11.51 -9.10 5.94
N VAL A 104 -12.27 -8.88 4.88
CA VAL A 104 -11.91 -7.93 3.81
C VAL A 104 -11.81 -6.50 4.35
N GLU A 105 -12.58 -6.17 5.40
CA GLU A 105 -12.55 -4.87 6.06
C GLU A 105 -11.39 -4.71 7.05
N GLY A 106 -10.66 -5.80 7.33
CA GLY A 106 -9.44 -5.79 8.15
C GLY A 106 -9.63 -6.14 9.61
N GLU A 107 -10.81 -6.64 10.02
CA GLU A 107 -10.96 -7.23 11.35
C GLU A 107 -10.19 -8.55 11.41
N TYR A 108 -9.56 -8.80 12.54
CA TYR A 108 -8.74 -9.98 12.75
C TYR A 108 -9.19 -10.77 13.98
N LEU A 109 -9.43 -12.06 13.77
CA LEU A 109 -9.71 -13.02 14.82
C LEU A 109 -8.49 -13.92 15.01
N ALA A 110 -7.88 -13.84 16.18
CA ALA A 110 -6.72 -14.65 16.52
C ALA A 110 -7.14 -15.99 17.13
N PRO A 111 -6.29 -17.02 17.06
CA PRO A 111 -6.44 -18.23 17.85
C PRO A 111 -6.60 -17.88 19.34
N GLY A 112 -7.50 -18.60 20.02
CA GLY A 112 -7.88 -18.29 21.40
C GLY A 112 -9.04 -17.29 21.52
N GLY A 113 -9.55 -16.74 20.39
CA GLY A 113 -10.81 -15.97 20.34
C GLY A 113 -10.67 -14.47 20.56
N SER A 114 -9.44 -13.93 20.62
CA SER A 114 -9.28 -12.47 20.64
C SER A 114 -9.63 -11.86 19.29
N MET A 115 -10.28 -10.70 19.32
CA MET A 115 -10.72 -9.97 18.14
C MET A 115 -10.11 -8.58 18.13
N SER A 116 -9.66 -8.16 16.96
CA SER A 116 -9.15 -6.81 16.70
C SER A 116 -9.82 -6.26 15.47
N GLY A 117 -10.32 -5.05 15.55
CA GLY A 117 -11.00 -4.35 14.45
C GLY A 117 -11.20 -2.90 14.78
N GLY A 118 -11.78 -2.15 13.86
CA GLY A 118 -12.08 -0.73 13.98
C GLY A 118 -11.52 0.08 12.83
N ALA A 119 -11.87 1.36 12.80
CA ALA A 119 -11.41 2.25 11.73
C ALA A 119 -9.90 2.43 11.76
N PHE A 120 -9.24 2.12 10.67
CA PHE A 120 -7.82 2.41 10.51
C PHE A 120 -7.62 3.93 10.47
N LYS A 121 -7.06 4.51 11.54
CA LYS A 121 -6.43 5.83 11.42
C LYS A 121 -5.15 5.65 10.60
N ASN A 122 -5.07 6.29 9.45
CA ASN A 122 -3.99 6.18 8.43
C ASN A 122 -2.56 6.51 8.90
N SER A 123 -2.28 6.57 10.19
CA SER A 123 -1.03 7.11 10.72
C SER A 123 0.17 6.16 10.74
N SER A 124 0.02 4.86 10.41
CA SER A 124 1.14 3.92 10.52
C SER A 124 1.23 2.84 9.42
N ASN A 125 0.43 2.94 8.37
CA ASN A 125 0.45 1.92 7.31
C ASN A 125 1.46 2.28 6.22
N LEU A 126 2.63 1.63 6.21
CA LEU A 126 3.69 1.83 5.19
C LEU A 126 3.17 1.63 3.76
N LEU A 127 2.26 0.67 3.54
CA LEU A 127 1.67 0.42 2.22
C LEU A 127 0.69 1.52 1.81
N ALA A 128 -0.11 2.04 2.74
CA ALA A 128 -0.97 3.19 2.48
C ALA A 128 -0.15 4.46 2.21
N ARG A 129 0.95 4.68 2.93
CA ARG A 129 1.88 5.78 2.66
C ARG A 129 2.49 5.73 1.27
N ASN A 130 2.93 4.57 0.82
CA ASN A 130 3.49 4.44 -0.54
C ASN A 130 2.44 4.78 -1.61
N ARG A 131 1.21 4.30 -1.47
CA ARG A 131 0.10 4.67 -2.37
C ARG A 131 -0.20 6.16 -2.34
N GLU A 132 -0.23 6.75 -1.15
CA GLU A 132 -0.44 8.20 -0.97
C GLU A 132 0.68 9.01 -1.62
N ILE A 133 1.93 8.58 -1.50
CA ILE A 133 3.09 9.20 -2.17
C ILE A 133 2.91 9.13 -3.69
N GLU A 134 2.61 7.95 -4.25
CA GLU A 134 2.37 7.78 -5.70
C GLU A 134 1.21 8.64 -6.21
N GLU A 135 0.12 8.74 -5.45
CA GLU A 135 -1.02 9.61 -5.80
C GLU A 135 -0.66 11.09 -5.73
N LEU A 136 0.09 11.49 -4.70
CA LEU A 136 0.56 12.87 -4.57
C LEU A 136 1.56 13.24 -5.68
N GLU A 137 2.47 12.37 -6.04
CA GLU A 137 3.39 12.55 -7.16
C GLU A 137 2.63 12.77 -8.48
N LYS A 138 1.64 11.93 -8.79
CA LYS A 138 0.78 12.11 -9.97
C LYS A 138 0.05 13.45 -9.95
N ARG A 139 -0.48 13.86 -8.80
CA ARG A 139 -1.16 15.16 -8.66
C ARG A 139 -0.21 16.32 -8.83
N VAL A 140 1.00 16.23 -8.33
CA VAL A 140 2.06 17.23 -8.53
C VAL A 140 2.39 17.39 -10.00
N ASP A 141 2.58 16.29 -10.74
CA ASP A 141 2.91 16.34 -12.17
C ASP A 141 1.76 16.89 -13.01
N GLN A 142 0.52 16.49 -12.71
CA GLN A 142 -0.67 17.06 -13.36
C GLN A 142 -0.79 18.57 -13.11
N THR A 143 -0.52 19.01 -11.87
CA THR A 143 -0.60 20.42 -11.49
C THR A 143 0.51 21.22 -12.16
N LYS A 144 1.74 20.68 -12.27
CA LYS A 144 2.85 21.31 -13.00
C LYS A 144 2.54 21.48 -14.48
N THR A 145 1.96 20.47 -15.12
CA THR A 145 1.56 20.53 -16.52
C THR A 145 0.51 21.61 -16.73
N LYS A 146 -0.54 21.63 -15.91
CA LYS A 146 -1.59 22.65 -15.97
C LYS A 146 -1.08 24.07 -15.72
N LEU A 147 -0.13 24.20 -14.79
CA LEU A 147 0.52 25.48 -14.52
C LEU A 147 1.31 25.98 -15.73
N LYS A 148 2.02 25.08 -16.42
CA LYS A 148 2.77 25.40 -17.65
C LYS A 148 1.83 25.86 -18.76
N GLU A 149 0.72 25.16 -18.97
CA GLU A 149 -0.32 25.54 -19.95
C GLU A 149 -0.94 26.91 -19.65
N LEU A 150 -1.27 27.15 -18.36
CA LEU A 150 -1.84 28.43 -17.95
C LEU A 150 -0.85 29.59 -18.09
N ARG A 151 0.44 29.37 -17.85
CA ARG A 151 1.47 30.39 -18.08
C ARG A 151 1.60 30.71 -19.57
N ALA A 152 1.69 29.70 -20.43
CA ALA A 152 1.73 29.91 -21.87
C ALA A 152 0.49 30.71 -22.37
N ARG A 153 -0.70 30.31 -21.93
CA ARG A 153 -1.94 31.01 -22.26
C ARG A 153 -1.97 32.46 -21.77
N LYS A 154 -1.45 32.69 -20.55
CA LYS A 154 -1.30 34.06 -20.00
C LYS A 154 -0.38 34.91 -20.89
N ASP A 155 0.75 34.34 -21.33
CA ASP A 155 1.73 35.05 -22.15
C ASP A 155 1.17 35.33 -23.55
N ASP A 156 0.41 34.39 -24.17
CA ASP A 156 -0.32 34.58 -25.43
C ASP A 156 -1.34 35.71 -25.30
N ILE A 157 -2.11 35.76 -24.21
CA ILE A 157 -3.09 36.84 -23.98
C ILE A 157 -2.40 38.20 -23.79
N ALA A 158 -1.29 38.22 -23.03
CA ALA A 158 -0.53 39.46 -22.85
C ALA A 158 0.01 39.99 -24.19
N THR A 159 0.50 39.12 -25.05
CA THR A 159 0.94 39.49 -26.42
C THR A 159 -0.21 40.03 -27.28
N ALA A 160 -1.36 39.34 -27.22
CA ALA A 160 -2.55 39.79 -27.95
C ALA A 160 -3.06 41.16 -27.47
N ILE A 161 -3.01 41.41 -26.17
CA ILE A 161 -3.38 42.74 -25.62
C ILE A 161 -2.42 43.82 -26.10
N ALA A 162 -1.10 43.58 -26.07
CA ALA A 162 -0.11 44.56 -26.54
C ALA A 162 -0.29 44.91 -28.01
N LEU A 163 -0.51 43.91 -28.85
CA LEU A 163 -0.82 44.14 -30.28
C LEU A 163 -2.10 44.92 -30.48
N GLY A 164 -3.15 44.62 -29.72
CA GLY A 164 -4.42 45.37 -29.80
C GLY A 164 -4.27 46.85 -29.33
N GLU A 165 -3.44 47.11 -28.33
CA GLU A 165 -3.14 48.47 -27.90
C GLU A 165 -2.36 49.28 -28.94
N GLU A 166 -1.40 48.64 -29.66
CA GLU A 166 -0.69 49.25 -30.80
C GLU A 166 -1.65 49.59 -31.95
N ASP A 167 -2.55 48.68 -32.31
CA ASP A 167 -3.55 48.90 -33.37
C ASP A 167 -4.50 50.05 -33.00
N ILE A 168 -4.93 50.14 -31.77
CA ILE A 168 -5.76 51.23 -31.27
C ILE A 168 -5.00 52.55 -31.33
N ALA A 169 -3.73 52.59 -30.93
CA ALA A 169 -2.90 53.80 -31.00
C ALA A 169 -2.71 54.27 -32.45
N ALA A 170 -2.40 53.35 -33.37
CA ALA A 170 -2.25 53.66 -34.80
C ALA A 170 -3.54 54.20 -35.41
N THR A 171 -4.68 53.60 -35.10
CA THR A 171 -5.99 54.04 -35.58
C THR A 171 -6.36 55.44 -35.06
N LYS A 172 -6.07 55.73 -33.80
CA LYS A 172 -6.29 57.06 -33.20
C LYS A 172 -5.46 58.14 -33.91
N THR A 173 -4.20 57.87 -34.23
CA THR A 173 -3.32 58.81 -34.94
C THR A 173 -3.87 59.11 -36.34
N LEU A 174 -4.30 58.10 -37.08
CA LEU A 174 -4.93 58.27 -38.41
C LEU A 174 -6.24 59.03 -38.36
N LEU A 175 -6.96 59.00 -37.26
CA LEU A 175 -8.22 59.74 -37.09
C LEU A 175 -7.97 61.22 -36.75
N GLN A 176 -6.84 61.56 -36.16
CA GLN A 176 -6.47 62.94 -35.80
C GLN A 176 -5.82 63.71 -36.97
N GLU A 177 -5.31 62.98 -37.99
CA GLU A 177 -4.72 63.59 -39.20
C GLU A 177 -5.74 63.92 -40.28
N LYS A 178 -7.02 63.62 -40.10
CA LYS A 178 -8.16 63.98 -40.92
C LYS A 178 -8.95 65.16 -40.40
#